data_7a183b879298f7c0ce6c4265084fde60
#
_entry.id   7a183b879298f7c0ce6c4265084fde60
#
_cell.length_a   1.000
_cell.length_b   1.000
_cell.length_c   1.000
_cell.angle_alpha   90.00
_cell.angle_beta   90.00
_cell.angle_gamma   90.00
#
_symmetry.space_group_name_H-M   'P 1'
#
loop_
_entity.id
_entity.type
_entity.pdbx_description
1 polymer ?
#
loop_
_entity_poly.entity_id
_entity_poly.type
_entity_poly.pdbx_seq_one_letter_code
_entity_poly.pdbx_strand_id
1 'polypeptide(L)'
;MDISGILNVDKPVAWTSFQVVSLVRRLTGIRRVGHAGTLDPFATGVLLICLSQATRLSEYLMKATKVYRAEVCLGIVTDTFDVTGTPMSEADPSGVDRQQVEEALAAFVGEIEQVPPMFSALKHGG
;
A
#
# COMPACT_ATOMS: atom_id res chain seq x y z
N MET A 1 -16.37 5.79 27.76
CA MET A 1 -17.12 5.15 26.65
C MET A 1 -16.16 4.25 25.87
N ASP A 2 -16.45 2.95 25.79
CA ASP A 2 -15.66 2.05 24.94
C ASP A 2 -16.11 2.23 23.48
N ILE A 3 -15.49 3.19 22.80
CA ILE A 3 -15.72 3.38 21.37
C ILE A 3 -15.07 2.23 20.62
N SER A 4 -15.87 1.48 19.86
CA SER A 4 -15.41 0.43 18.95
C SER A 4 -15.96 0.70 17.56
N GLY A 5 -15.12 0.61 16.55
CA GLY A 5 -15.53 0.88 15.17
C GLY A 5 -14.35 0.97 14.21
N ILE A 6 -14.64 1.35 12.99
CA ILE A 6 -13.68 1.52 11.92
C ILE A 6 -13.71 2.98 11.48
N LEU A 7 -12.53 3.60 11.42
CA LEU A 7 -12.34 4.91 10.82
C LEU A 7 -11.78 4.73 9.41
N ASN A 8 -12.36 5.43 8.47
CA ASN A 8 -11.82 5.60 7.13
C ASN A 8 -10.97 6.88 7.13
N VAL A 9 -9.66 6.73 7.00
CA VAL A 9 -8.70 7.84 7.05
C VAL A 9 -8.05 7.99 5.70
N ASP A 10 -8.04 9.19 5.16
CA ASP A 10 -7.21 9.55 4.01
C ASP A 10 -5.77 9.74 4.49
N LYS A 11 -4.91 8.74 4.23
CA LYS A 11 -3.52 8.78 4.66
C LYS A 11 -2.75 9.81 3.83
N PRO A 12 -2.15 10.83 4.44
CA PRO A 12 -1.35 11.78 3.69
C PRO A 12 -0.04 11.17 3.19
N VAL A 13 0.54 11.81 2.16
CA VAL A 13 1.89 11.48 1.67
C VAL A 13 2.93 11.67 2.80
N ALA A 14 4.03 10.93 2.71
CA ALA A 14 5.15 10.91 3.67
C ALA A 14 4.81 10.37 5.07
N TRP A 15 3.60 9.88 5.30
CA TRP A 15 3.23 9.23 6.54
C TRP A 15 3.23 7.70 6.40
N THR A 16 3.74 7.03 7.41
CA THR A 16 3.55 5.58 7.53
C THR A 16 2.16 5.26 8.07
N SER A 17 1.63 4.07 7.76
CA SER A 17 0.36 3.60 8.34
C SER A 17 0.40 3.56 9.87
N PHE A 18 1.58 3.26 10.46
CA PHE A 18 1.77 3.27 11.91
C PHE A 18 1.70 4.67 12.52
N GLN A 19 2.19 5.70 11.84
CA GLN A 19 2.06 7.09 12.32
C GLN A 19 0.60 7.53 12.41
N VAL A 20 -0.24 7.11 11.46
CA VAL A 20 -1.69 7.34 11.52
C VAL A 20 -2.30 6.63 12.74
N VAL A 21 -1.96 5.36 12.98
CA VAL A 21 -2.40 4.63 14.18
C VAL A 21 -1.99 5.36 15.45
N SER A 22 -0.75 5.85 15.52
CA SER A 22 -0.21 6.58 16.68
C SER A 22 -0.95 7.90 16.91
N LEU A 23 -1.27 8.62 15.84
CA LEU A 23 -2.08 9.84 15.91
C LEU A 23 -3.47 9.55 16.46
N VAL A 24 -4.16 8.53 15.91
CA VAL A 24 -5.50 8.14 16.36
C VAL A 24 -5.49 7.72 17.83
N ARG A 25 -4.49 6.94 18.29
CA ARG A 25 -4.32 6.60 19.72
C ARG A 25 -4.22 7.85 20.60
N ARG A 26 -3.41 8.81 20.18
CA ARG A 26 -3.20 10.06 20.94
C ARG A 26 -4.48 10.91 21.01
N LEU A 27 -5.21 11.02 19.90
CA LEU A 27 -6.41 11.84 19.84
C LEU A 27 -7.60 11.23 20.58
N THR A 28 -7.72 9.89 20.57
CA THR A 28 -8.87 9.18 21.14
C THR A 28 -8.63 8.67 22.56
N GLY A 29 -7.37 8.54 22.99
CA GLY A 29 -7.00 7.85 24.24
C GLY A 29 -7.18 6.33 24.19
N ILE A 30 -7.63 5.77 23.06
CA ILE A 30 -7.86 4.34 22.89
C ILE A 30 -6.51 3.63 22.68
N ARG A 31 -6.17 2.67 23.54
CA ARG A 31 -4.91 1.92 23.43
C ARG A 31 -4.93 0.90 22.30
N ARG A 32 -6.06 0.21 22.14
CA ARG A 32 -6.22 -0.85 21.13
C ARG A 32 -6.66 -0.25 19.80
N VAL A 33 -5.70 0.13 18.98
CA VAL A 33 -5.88 0.69 17.63
C VAL A 33 -4.94 -0.03 16.68
N GLY A 34 -5.42 -0.43 15.51
CA GLY A 34 -4.64 -1.05 14.44
C GLY A 34 -5.16 -0.62 13.08
N HIS A 35 -4.41 -0.90 12.01
CA HIS A 35 -4.86 -0.67 10.64
C HIS A 35 -5.17 -2.00 9.93
N ALA A 36 -6.02 -1.94 8.90
CA ALA A 36 -6.38 -3.07 8.07
C ALA A 36 -5.77 -2.96 6.67
N GLY A 37 -4.47 -3.09 6.59
CA GLY A 37 -3.65 -2.98 5.40
C GLY A 37 -2.59 -1.90 5.56
N THR A 38 -1.45 -2.11 4.92
CA THR A 38 -0.34 -1.14 4.92
C THR A 38 -0.39 -0.36 3.62
N LEU A 39 -0.19 0.94 3.71
CA LEU A 39 0.14 1.81 2.60
C LEU A 39 1.58 2.31 2.79
N ASP A 40 2.33 2.33 1.70
CA ASP A 40 3.68 2.86 1.69
C ASP A 40 3.71 4.35 2.03
N PRO A 41 4.83 4.89 2.53
CA PRO A 41 4.89 6.30 2.92
C PRO A 41 4.53 7.27 1.80
N PHE A 42 4.94 7.00 0.56
CA PHE A 42 4.62 7.84 -0.59
C PHE A 42 3.17 7.67 -1.08
N ALA A 43 2.51 6.53 -0.79
CA ALA A 43 1.13 6.30 -1.17
C ALA A 43 0.17 7.13 -0.30
N THR A 44 -0.93 7.58 -0.90
CA THR A 44 -2.03 8.29 -0.23
C THR A 44 -3.33 7.50 -0.36
N GLY A 45 -4.38 7.93 0.34
CA GLY A 45 -5.72 7.39 0.21
C GLY A 45 -6.19 6.55 1.41
N VAL A 46 -7.17 5.70 1.15
CA VAL A 46 -7.95 5.02 2.19
C VAL A 46 -7.11 4.08 3.05
N LEU A 47 -6.97 4.43 4.33
CA LEU A 47 -6.42 3.58 5.37
C LEU A 47 -7.49 3.30 6.42
N LEU A 48 -7.91 2.04 6.53
CA LEU A 48 -8.89 1.64 7.53
C LEU A 48 -8.23 1.45 8.90
N ILE A 49 -8.67 2.24 9.88
CA ILE A 49 -8.20 2.18 11.27
C ILE A 49 -9.27 1.54 12.13
N CYS A 50 -8.93 0.43 12.77
CA CYS A 50 -9.81 -0.31 13.65
C CYS A 50 -9.59 0.08 15.11
N LEU A 51 -10.67 0.36 15.84
CA LEU A 51 -10.68 0.78 17.25
C LEU A 51 -11.24 -0.32 18.14
N SER A 52 -10.61 -0.56 19.27
CA SER A 52 -11.06 -1.47 20.34
C SER A 52 -11.39 -2.89 19.78
N GLN A 53 -12.62 -3.35 19.92
CA GLN A 53 -13.04 -4.69 19.45
C GLN A 53 -12.97 -4.85 17.93
N ALA A 54 -13.12 -3.75 17.17
CA ALA A 54 -13.06 -3.79 15.71
C ALA A 54 -11.67 -4.19 15.17
N THR A 55 -10.60 -4.15 15.99
CA THR A 55 -9.28 -4.68 15.60
C THR A 55 -9.32 -6.18 15.26
N ARG A 56 -10.31 -6.92 15.72
CA ARG A 56 -10.52 -8.33 15.37
C ARG A 56 -10.98 -8.53 13.93
N LEU A 57 -11.51 -7.47 13.30
CA LEU A 57 -11.95 -7.49 11.91
C LEU A 57 -10.82 -7.20 10.92
N SER A 58 -9.63 -6.78 11.40
CA SER A 58 -8.54 -6.35 10.52
C SER A 58 -8.12 -7.44 9.51
N GLU A 59 -8.08 -8.70 9.90
CA GLU A 59 -7.74 -9.81 9.00
C GLU A 59 -8.74 -9.99 7.86
N TYR A 60 -10.03 -9.81 8.13
CA TYR A 60 -11.08 -9.89 7.11
C TYR A 60 -10.99 -8.70 6.16
N LEU A 61 -10.78 -7.49 6.70
CA LEU A 61 -10.63 -6.28 5.90
C LEU A 61 -9.36 -6.30 5.03
N MET A 62 -8.28 -6.90 5.53
CA MET A 62 -7.05 -7.09 4.73
C MET A 62 -7.26 -8.00 3.52
N LYS A 63 -8.18 -8.97 3.62
CA LYS A 63 -8.52 -9.89 2.51
C LYS A 63 -9.53 -9.32 1.52
N ALA A 64 -10.17 -8.20 1.85
CA ALA A 64 -11.14 -7.56 0.96
C ALA A 64 -10.45 -6.99 -0.30
N THR A 65 -11.21 -6.90 -1.38
CA THR A 65 -10.77 -6.27 -2.64
C THR A 65 -10.29 -4.84 -2.39
N LYS A 66 -9.20 -4.47 -3.04
CA LYS A 66 -8.62 -3.14 -2.99
C LYS A 66 -8.48 -2.57 -4.40
N VAL A 67 -8.65 -1.27 -4.50
CA VAL A 67 -8.49 -0.55 -5.77
C VAL A 67 -7.38 0.47 -5.60
N TYR A 68 -6.41 0.43 -6.50
CA TYR A 68 -5.28 1.35 -6.53
C TYR A 68 -5.24 2.11 -7.85
N ARG A 69 -4.90 3.38 -7.77
CA ARG A 69 -4.49 4.17 -8.92
C ARG A 69 -2.98 4.35 -8.83
N ALA A 70 -2.28 3.86 -9.83
CA ALA A 70 -0.83 3.95 -9.91
C ALA A 70 -0.41 4.79 -11.13
N GLU A 71 0.68 5.53 -10.97
CA GLU A 71 1.41 6.19 -12.04
C GLU A 71 2.73 5.45 -12.22
N VAL A 72 2.98 4.96 -13.42
CA VAL A 72 4.19 4.19 -13.75
C VAL A 72 5.07 5.04 -14.66
N CYS A 73 6.29 5.34 -14.21
CA CYS A 73 7.31 6.00 -15.02
C CYS A 73 8.05 4.96 -15.84
N LEU A 74 7.87 4.98 -17.16
CA LEU A 74 8.57 4.08 -18.06
C LEU A 74 10.03 4.51 -18.25
N GLY A 75 10.89 3.53 -18.55
CA GLY A 75 12.30 3.76 -18.87
C GLY A 75 13.24 3.79 -17.66
N ILE A 76 12.74 3.67 -16.43
CA ILE A 76 13.58 3.65 -15.22
C ILE A 76 13.20 2.45 -14.36
N VAL A 77 14.21 1.69 -13.95
CA VAL A 77 14.06 0.61 -12.95
C VAL A 77 14.86 0.98 -11.72
N THR A 78 14.24 0.92 -10.54
CA THR A 78 14.88 1.17 -9.25
C THR A 78 15.06 -0.12 -8.45
N ASP A 79 15.96 -0.13 -7.49
CA ASP A 79 16.23 -1.26 -6.59
C ASP A 79 15.05 -1.63 -5.68
N THR A 80 14.17 -0.65 -5.40
CA THR A 80 12.93 -0.88 -4.62
C THR A 80 11.70 -1.14 -5.49
N PHE A 81 11.80 -0.98 -6.81
CA PHE A 81 10.69 -0.99 -7.77
C PHE A 81 9.64 0.12 -7.52
N ASP A 82 10.01 1.19 -6.84
CA ASP A 82 9.18 2.37 -6.62
C ASP A 82 9.99 3.67 -6.73
N VAL A 83 9.33 4.80 -6.55
CA VAL A 83 9.92 6.14 -6.68
C VAL A 83 10.94 6.50 -5.60
N THR A 84 11.08 5.69 -4.55
CA THR A 84 11.99 5.94 -3.43
C THR A 84 13.35 5.28 -3.61
N GLY A 85 13.48 4.37 -4.57
CA GLY A 85 14.68 3.60 -4.83
C GLY A 85 15.74 4.35 -5.67
N THR A 86 16.92 3.76 -5.69
CA THR A 86 18.02 4.22 -6.54
C THR A 86 17.88 3.64 -7.95
N PRO A 87 18.02 4.44 -9.02
CA PRO A 87 17.99 3.92 -10.38
C PRO A 87 19.08 2.86 -10.62
N MET A 88 18.67 1.70 -11.11
CA MET A 88 19.53 0.56 -11.45
C MET A 88 19.77 0.43 -12.95
N SER A 89 18.77 0.79 -13.75
CA SER A 89 18.88 0.85 -15.20
C SER A 89 17.94 1.89 -15.77
N GLU A 90 18.34 2.42 -16.92
CA GLU A 90 17.57 3.38 -17.69
C GLU A 90 17.47 2.92 -19.14
N ALA A 91 16.33 3.18 -19.77
CA ALA A 91 16.08 2.93 -21.19
C ALA A 91 15.23 4.06 -21.77
N ASP A 92 15.39 4.35 -23.04
CA ASP A 92 14.57 5.34 -23.74
C ASP A 92 13.14 4.78 -23.97
N PRO A 93 12.11 5.38 -23.36
CA PRO A 93 10.73 4.94 -23.54
C PRO A 93 10.04 5.52 -24.78
N SER A 94 10.71 6.37 -25.57
CA SER A 94 10.08 7.11 -26.68
C SER A 94 9.48 6.24 -27.78
N GLY A 95 9.93 4.97 -27.87
CA GLY A 95 9.39 3.99 -28.82
C GLY A 95 8.22 3.19 -28.28
N VAL A 96 7.78 3.42 -27.04
CA VAL A 96 6.68 2.66 -26.41
C VAL A 96 5.36 3.37 -26.71
N ASP A 97 4.46 2.67 -27.38
CA ASP A 97 3.12 3.15 -27.65
C ASP A 97 2.08 2.58 -26.66
N ARG A 98 0.88 3.14 -26.73
CA ARG A 98 -0.24 2.73 -25.87
C ARG A 98 -0.60 1.25 -26.03
N GLN A 99 -0.56 0.74 -27.24
CA GLN A 99 -0.95 -0.64 -27.54
C GLN A 99 0.02 -1.62 -26.85
N GLN A 100 1.32 -1.36 -26.93
CA GLN A 100 2.34 -2.16 -26.24
C GLN A 100 2.15 -2.16 -24.72
N VAL A 101 1.77 -1.04 -24.13
CA VAL A 101 1.46 -0.95 -22.69
C VAL A 101 0.23 -1.78 -22.35
N GLU A 102 -0.86 -1.67 -23.13
CA GLU A 102 -2.10 -2.44 -22.91
C GLU A 102 -1.85 -3.95 -23.06
N GLU A 103 -1.07 -4.37 -24.03
CA GLU A 103 -0.66 -5.78 -24.22
C GLU A 103 0.16 -6.28 -23.02
N ALA A 104 1.12 -5.50 -22.53
CA ALA A 104 1.89 -5.84 -21.34
C ALA A 104 1.02 -5.96 -20.08
N LEU A 105 0.06 -5.05 -19.90
CA LEU A 105 -0.86 -5.07 -18.76
C LEU A 105 -1.77 -6.30 -18.76
N ALA A 106 -2.07 -6.88 -19.92
CA ALA A 106 -2.88 -8.10 -20.01
C ALA A 106 -2.27 -9.29 -19.24
N ALA A 107 -0.94 -9.33 -19.11
CA ALA A 107 -0.23 -10.36 -18.35
C ALA A 107 -0.45 -10.26 -16.82
N PHE A 108 -0.97 -9.14 -16.33
CA PHE A 108 -1.25 -8.87 -14.92
C PHE A 108 -2.72 -9.04 -14.56
N VAL A 109 -3.54 -9.60 -15.45
CA VAL A 109 -4.97 -9.84 -15.22
C VAL A 109 -5.19 -11.27 -14.75
N GLY A 110 -5.95 -11.44 -13.66
CA GLY A 110 -6.27 -12.74 -13.07
C GLY A 110 -5.32 -13.13 -11.95
N GLU A 111 -5.22 -14.43 -11.68
CA GLU A 111 -4.27 -14.96 -10.69
C GLU A 111 -2.88 -15.04 -11.30
N ILE A 112 -1.95 -14.30 -10.70
CA ILE A 112 -0.55 -14.26 -11.12
C ILE A 112 0.36 -14.61 -9.96
N GLU A 113 1.51 -15.22 -10.25
CA GLU A 113 2.58 -15.39 -9.28
C GLU A 113 3.52 -14.19 -9.32
N GLN A 114 3.84 -13.64 -8.17
CA GLN A 114 4.78 -12.53 -8.02
C GLN A 114 5.92 -12.92 -7.09
N VAL A 115 7.15 -12.70 -7.54
CA VAL A 115 8.32 -12.72 -6.64
C VAL A 115 8.38 -11.36 -5.96
N PRO A 116 8.16 -11.28 -4.62
CA PRO A 116 8.21 -10.02 -3.91
C PRO A 116 9.58 -9.36 -4.04
N PRO A 117 9.66 -8.04 -4.18
CA PRO A 117 10.94 -7.33 -4.14
C PRO A 117 11.61 -7.48 -2.78
N MET A 118 12.94 -7.37 -2.74
CA MET A 118 13.74 -7.52 -1.49
C MET A 118 13.30 -6.54 -0.39
N PHE A 119 12.84 -5.36 -0.76
CA PHE A 119 12.32 -4.32 0.13
C PHE A 119 10.78 -4.34 0.15
N SER A 120 10.19 -5.50 0.48
CA SER A 120 8.74 -5.60 0.61
C SER A 120 8.30 -5.62 2.07
N ALA A 121 7.07 -5.16 2.34
CA ALA A 121 6.45 -5.27 3.66
C ALA A 121 6.11 -6.71 4.08
N LEU A 122 6.32 -7.69 3.20
CA LEU A 122 6.12 -9.10 3.47
C LEU A 122 7.29 -9.63 4.30
N LYS A 123 7.00 -10.08 5.52
CA LYS A 123 7.98 -10.76 6.36
C LYS A 123 8.13 -12.20 5.90
N HIS A 124 9.29 -12.56 5.37
CA HIS A 124 9.67 -13.95 5.17
C HIS A 124 10.23 -14.52 6.48
N GLY A 125 9.58 -15.56 6.99
CA GLY A 125 10.12 -16.38 8.07
C GLY A 125 10.07 -15.76 9.46
N GLY A 126 8.95 -15.78 10.09
CA GLY A 126 8.79 -15.58 11.51
C GLY A 126 8.69 -14.16 12.01
#